data_4222c9eeb5c93f34357b5de94a84e31c
#
_entry.id   4222c9eeb5c93f34357b5de94a84e31c
#
_cell.length_a   1.000
_cell.length_b   1.000
_cell.length_c   1.000
_cell.angle_alpha   90.00
_cell.angle_beta   90.00
_cell.angle_gamma   90.00
#
_symmetry.space_group_name_H-M   'P 1'
#
loop_
_entity.id
_entity.type
_entity.pdbx_description
1 polymer ?
#
loop_
_entity_poly.entity_id
_entity_poly.type
_entity_poly.pdbx_seq_one_letter_code
_entity_poly.pdbx_strand_id
1 'polypeptide(L)'
;MIIDISCDRNGGIETSIPTSIEKPIYEVDGIIHYVVDHTPSLFFKTVSKSLSKVVAQYVDQMIEDKIGKVLNKALIIDKGIIKDNRIIKFQNR
;
A
#
# COMPACT_ATOMS: atom_id res chain seq x y z
N MET A 1 16.97 11.22 12.83
CA MET A 1 16.76 9.98 12.05
C MET A 1 15.47 10.08 11.26
N ILE A 2 15.47 9.67 10.01
CA ILE A 2 14.32 9.59 9.13
C ILE A 2 14.00 8.11 8.89
N ILE A 3 12.73 7.73 9.02
CA ILE A 3 12.23 6.40 8.66
C ILE A 3 11.23 6.62 7.52
N ASP A 4 11.64 6.25 6.31
CA ASP A 4 10.79 6.37 5.12
C ASP A 4 10.12 5.02 4.83
N ILE A 5 8.83 4.96 5.02
CA ILE A 5 8.02 3.74 4.83
C ILE A 5 7.61 3.58 3.36
N SER A 6 7.52 4.68 2.61
CA SER A 6 7.12 4.64 1.20
C SER A 6 8.24 4.12 0.28
N CYS A 7 9.48 4.38 0.63
CA CYS A 7 10.68 3.89 -0.08
C CYS A 7 10.73 4.24 -1.57
N ASP A 8 10.03 5.28 -2.00
CA ASP A 8 9.95 5.65 -3.41
C ASP A 8 11.13 6.52 -3.84
N ARG A 9 11.77 6.17 -4.95
CA ARG A 9 12.73 7.08 -5.59
C ARG A 9 12.02 8.34 -6.06
N ASN A 10 12.58 9.51 -5.74
CA ASN A 10 11.97 10.81 -6.00
C ASN A 10 10.58 10.96 -5.34
N GLY A 11 10.38 10.27 -4.23
CA GLY A 11 9.16 10.34 -3.43
C GLY A 11 9.10 11.60 -2.55
N GLY A 12 8.46 11.49 -1.40
CA GLY A 12 8.26 12.61 -0.49
C GLY A 12 9.53 13.11 0.22
N ILE A 13 10.63 12.33 0.19
CA ILE A 13 11.92 12.66 0.81
C ILE A 13 13.00 12.65 -0.27
N GLU A 14 13.57 13.83 -0.54
CA GLU A 14 14.56 14.04 -1.60
C GLU A 14 15.81 13.16 -1.44
N THR A 15 16.24 12.95 -0.21
CA THR A 15 17.43 12.16 0.14
C THR A 15 17.16 10.67 0.32
N SER A 16 15.91 10.21 0.07
CA SER A 16 15.55 8.80 0.21
C SER A 16 16.11 7.94 -0.91
N ILE A 17 16.86 6.90 -0.50
CA ILE A 17 17.39 5.87 -1.39
C ILE A 17 17.00 4.51 -0.80
N PRO A 18 16.23 3.68 -1.50
CA PRO A 18 15.83 2.36 -1.01
C PRO A 18 17.03 1.53 -0.58
N THR A 19 16.92 0.91 0.59
CA THR A 19 17.93 0.08 1.21
C THR A 19 17.44 -1.36 1.38
N SER A 20 18.37 -2.27 1.71
CA SER A 20 18.05 -3.66 1.99
C SER A 20 18.09 -3.97 3.49
N ILE A 21 17.57 -5.13 3.87
CA ILE A 21 17.60 -5.61 5.26
C ILE A 21 19.04 -5.81 5.76
N GLU A 22 19.96 -6.17 4.87
CA GLU A 22 21.39 -6.41 5.21
C GLU A 22 22.14 -5.10 5.46
N LYS A 23 21.71 -4.00 4.78
CA LYS A 23 22.24 -2.65 4.99
C LYS A 23 21.08 -1.68 5.13
N PRO A 24 20.43 -1.65 6.30
CA PRO A 24 19.15 -0.97 6.46
C PRO A 24 19.25 0.55 6.58
N ILE A 25 20.43 1.07 6.89
CA ILE A 25 20.63 2.50 7.17
C ILE A 25 21.78 3.08 6.36
N TYR A 26 21.70 4.38 6.11
CA TYR A 26 22.78 5.23 5.59
C TYR A 26 22.65 6.63 6.19
N GLU A 27 23.66 7.46 5.98
CA GLU A 27 23.70 8.82 6.49
C GLU A 27 23.85 9.83 5.34
N VAL A 28 23.05 10.90 5.40
CA VAL A 28 23.16 12.06 4.52
C VAL A 28 23.06 13.30 5.38
N ASP A 29 24.02 14.22 5.25
CA ASP A 29 24.07 15.49 5.98
C ASP A 29 23.93 15.33 7.51
N GLY A 30 24.56 14.29 8.07
CA GLY A 30 24.49 13.99 9.51
C GLY A 30 23.16 13.37 9.98
N ILE A 31 22.26 13.04 9.05
CA ILE A 31 20.95 12.46 9.34
C ILE A 31 20.91 11.00 8.93
N ILE A 32 20.65 10.11 9.88
CA ILE A 32 20.48 8.68 9.62
C ILE A 32 19.12 8.45 8.93
N HIS A 33 19.16 7.72 7.83
CA HIS A 33 18.00 7.28 7.06
C HIS A 33 17.82 5.77 7.19
N TYR A 34 16.58 5.34 7.42
CA TYR A 34 16.13 3.95 7.30
C TYR A 34 15.08 3.90 6.19
N VAL A 35 15.39 3.20 5.10
CA VAL A 35 14.54 3.17 3.88
C VAL A 35 14.43 1.74 3.35
N VAL A 36 14.18 0.79 4.27
CA VAL A 36 14.06 -0.63 3.89
C VAL A 36 12.70 -0.88 3.27
N ASP A 37 12.71 -1.24 1.98
CA ASP A 37 11.51 -1.74 1.32
C ASP A 37 11.05 -3.06 1.96
N HIS A 38 9.75 -3.30 1.96
CA HIS A 38 9.14 -4.49 2.55
C HIS A 38 9.42 -4.72 4.05
N THR A 39 9.70 -3.68 4.82
CA THR A 39 9.83 -3.77 6.29
C THR A 39 8.72 -4.60 6.95
N PRO A 40 7.44 -4.54 6.54
CA PRO A 40 6.39 -5.39 7.09
C PRO A 40 6.64 -6.90 6.94
N SER A 41 7.44 -7.33 5.98
CA SER A 41 7.77 -8.75 5.79
C SER A 41 8.56 -9.36 6.95
N LEU A 42 9.30 -8.54 7.69
CA LEU A 42 10.00 -8.96 8.91
C LEU A 42 9.04 -9.37 10.03
N PHE A 43 7.84 -8.83 10.01
CA PHE A 43 6.78 -9.05 11.00
C PHE A 43 5.54 -9.70 10.38
N PHE A 44 5.73 -10.53 9.35
CA PHE A 44 4.65 -11.04 8.51
C PHE A 44 3.51 -11.70 9.31
N LYS A 45 3.80 -12.44 10.38
CA LYS A 45 2.76 -13.07 11.22
C LYS A 45 1.84 -12.05 11.87
N THR A 46 2.41 -10.98 12.42
CA THR A 46 1.66 -9.90 13.09
C THR A 46 0.88 -9.08 12.07
N VAL A 47 1.54 -8.71 10.98
CA VAL A 47 0.94 -7.92 9.90
C VAL A 47 -0.21 -8.67 9.25
N SER A 48 0.01 -9.92 8.84
CA SER A 48 -1.05 -10.75 8.23
C SER A 48 -2.24 -10.96 9.15
N LYS A 49 -2.01 -11.20 10.45
CA LYS A 49 -3.09 -11.35 11.42
C LYS A 49 -3.88 -10.05 11.63
N SER A 50 -3.22 -8.90 11.57
CA SER A 50 -3.87 -7.60 11.69
C SER A 50 -4.70 -7.27 10.45
N LEU A 51 -4.11 -7.43 9.26
CA LEU A 51 -4.78 -7.13 7.99
C LEU A 51 -5.95 -8.07 7.72
N SER A 52 -5.78 -9.38 7.96
CA SER A 52 -6.85 -10.35 7.70
C SER A 52 -8.11 -10.09 8.50
N LYS A 53 -8.02 -9.56 9.72
CA LYS A 53 -9.20 -9.16 10.51
C LYS A 53 -10.03 -8.08 9.83
N VAL A 54 -9.37 -7.13 9.17
CA VAL A 54 -10.06 -6.04 8.46
C VAL A 54 -10.58 -6.54 7.12
N VAL A 55 -9.76 -7.28 6.37
CA VAL A 55 -10.12 -7.80 5.04
C VAL A 55 -11.28 -8.79 5.12
N ALA A 56 -11.30 -9.69 6.12
CA ALA A 56 -12.36 -10.69 6.28
C ALA A 56 -13.76 -10.07 6.34
N GLN A 57 -13.91 -8.95 7.05
CA GLN A 57 -15.20 -8.25 7.15
C GLN A 57 -15.73 -7.80 5.78
N TYR A 58 -14.85 -7.41 4.85
CA TYR A 58 -15.25 -7.03 3.50
C TYR A 58 -15.50 -8.23 2.61
N VAL A 59 -14.73 -9.32 2.80
CA VAL A 59 -14.96 -10.59 2.09
C VAL A 59 -16.35 -11.13 2.45
N ASP A 60 -16.72 -11.14 3.74
CA ASP A 60 -18.03 -11.58 4.19
C ASP A 60 -19.17 -10.74 3.55
N GLN A 61 -19.01 -9.41 3.50
CA GLN A 61 -19.97 -8.53 2.82
C GLN A 61 -20.13 -8.85 1.33
N MET A 62 -19.02 -9.21 0.66
CA MET A 62 -19.05 -9.60 -0.77
C MET A 62 -19.74 -10.94 -0.98
N ILE A 63 -19.51 -11.93 -0.11
CA ILE A 63 -20.13 -13.25 -0.18
C ILE A 63 -21.64 -13.16 0.08
N GLU A 64 -22.04 -12.31 1.02
CA GLU A 64 -23.45 -12.11 1.39
C GLU A 64 -24.21 -11.17 0.46
N ASP A 65 -23.53 -10.63 -0.58
CA ASP A 65 -24.05 -9.59 -1.48
C ASP A 65 -24.56 -8.32 -0.76
N LYS A 66 -23.95 -8.04 0.41
CA LYS A 66 -24.26 -6.86 1.25
C LYS A 66 -23.18 -5.80 1.12
N ILE A 67 -23.02 -5.28 -0.08
CA ILE A 67 -21.97 -4.30 -0.40
C ILE A 67 -22.27 -2.95 0.28
N GLY A 68 -21.48 -2.63 1.32
CA GLY A 68 -21.55 -1.36 2.04
C GLY A 68 -20.93 -0.19 1.25
N LYS A 69 -21.04 1.03 1.81
CA LYS A 69 -20.53 2.27 1.17
C LYS A 69 -19.03 2.21 0.83
N VAL A 70 -18.22 1.53 1.65
CA VAL A 70 -16.76 1.43 1.46
C VAL A 70 -16.44 0.62 0.22
N LEU A 71 -17.00 -0.60 0.13
CA LEU A 71 -16.80 -1.47 -1.03
C LEU A 71 -17.38 -0.85 -2.30
N ASN A 72 -18.54 -0.21 -2.22
CA ASN A 72 -19.15 0.43 -3.37
C ASN A 72 -18.28 1.60 -3.92
N LYS A 73 -17.64 2.37 -3.03
CA LYS A 73 -16.67 3.41 -3.43
C LYS A 73 -15.36 2.85 -3.99
N ALA A 74 -14.96 1.67 -3.53
CA ALA A 74 -13.74 0.98 -3.99
C ALA A 74 -13.96 0.18 -5.27
N LEU A 75 -15.21 0.00 -5.70
CA LEU A 75 -15.57 -0.77 -6.88
C LEU A 75 -15.12 -0.07 -8.16
N ILE A 76 -14.09 -0.60 -8.78
CA ILE A 76 -13.49 -0.07 -10.01
C ILE A 76 -14.11 -0.72 -11.24
N ILE A 77 -14.34 -2.05 -11.17
CA ILE A 77 -14.91 -2.84 -12.26
C ILE A 77 -16.09 -3.63 -11.69
N ASP A 78 -17.21 -3.60 -12.39
CA ASP A 78 -18.42 -4.35 -12.06
C ASP A 78 -18.93 -5.08 -13.30
N LYS A 79 -19.00 -6.40 -13.22
CA LYS A 79 -19.45 -7.27 -14.32
C LYS A 79 -18.79 -6.96 -15.67
N GLY A 80 -17.48 -6.68 -15.64
CA GLY A 80 -16.69 -6.34 -16.81
C GLY A 80 -16.78 -4.89 -17.28
N ILE A 81 -17.55 -4.04 -16.58
CA ILE A 81 -17.71 -2.63 -16.91
C ILE A 81 -16.85 -1.78 -15.94
N ILE A 82 -15.98 -0.92 -16.48
CA ILE A 82 -15.20 0.03 -15.69
C ILE A 82 -16.11 1.12 -15.15
N LYS A 83 -16.14 1.29 -13.84
CA LYS A 83 -16.95 2.28 -13.13
C LYS A 83 -16.20 3.58 -12.83
N ASP A 84 -14.86 3.51 -12.73
CA ASP A 84 -14.03 4.68 -12.40
C ASP A 84 -13.72 5.50 -13.66
N ASN A 85 -14.28 6.70 -13.73
CA ASN A 85 -14.06 7.63 -14.84
C ASN A 85 -12.59 8.05 -15.01
N ARG A 86 -11.75 7.96 -13.98
CA ARG A 86 -10.31 8.26 -14.06
C ARG A 86 -9.61 7.21 -14.91
N ILE A 87 -9.99 5.96 -14.74
CA ILE A 87 -9.43 4.84 -15.51
C ILE A 87 -9.91 4.91 -16.96
N ILE A 88 -11.20 5.19 -17.18
CA ILE A 88 -11.76 5.36 -18.53
C ILE A 88 -11.02 6.46 -19.30
N LYS A 89 -10.80 7.61 -18.66
CA LYS A 89 -10.06 8.73 -19.26
C LYS A 89 -8.60 8.39 -19.53
N PHE A 90 -7.93 7.71 -18.58
CA PHE A 90 -6.53 7.32 -18.73
C PHE A 90 -6.31 6.31 -19.86
N GLN A 91 -7.27 5.40 -20.06
CA GLN A 91 -7.19 4.38 -21.12
C GLN A 91 -7.75 4.86 -22.47
N ASN A 92 -8.22 6.10 -22.58
CA ASN A 92 -8.86 6.63 -23.79
C ASN A 92 -10.02 5.75 -24.33
N ARG A 93 -10.80 5.18 -23.44
CA ARG A 93 -11.95 4.30 -23.73
C ARG A 93 -13.27 4.99 -23.47
#